data_ecc89bb836404ff050332323c6eab722
#
_entry.id   ecc89bb836404ff050332323c6eab722
#
_cell.length_a   1.000
_cell.length_b   1.000
_cell.length_c   1.000
_cell.angle_alpha   90.00
_cell.angle_beta   90.00
_cell.angle_gamma   90.00
#
_symmetry.space_group_name_H-M   'P 1'
#
loop_
_entity.id
_entity.type
_entity.pdbx_description
1 polymer ?
#
loop_
_entity_poly.entity_id
_entity_poly.type
_entity_poly.pdbx_seq_one_letter_code
_entity_poly.pdbx_strand_id
1 'polypeptide(L)'
;MPLDESAAATLPQTAQWAPVFSLALGVVGYVSSEMLPSSLLTPIAADLRVSEGLAGQAVTTTALVAMVTSLFVSVVAGRLDRRHVLLAFTALLTASNLLAAFAANYPMLLTARVLLGLGLGGFWSMSAAVTMRLVPTLLVPRALSIIYGGVSVASVLAGPAGSALGGLIGWRGVFLALAVLNLAALAWQFAVLPKMAAFGQARFGTLLQLLRSPPIRLGMLGCVLAFFGNFAFFTYLRPFLEDVTRVDVNGVSMVLLAFGLANVSGTFFSGALIARSHIATLALAPLTMACAAACMVAFGANFPVMAALVAVWGFCMGTVPVSWTTWFTHMATREAESMGGLRVAGIQLAITSGAGLGGLLFDWRGPLAPFVGAAIIMLLTSALVIFRLRPQAQKAA
;
A
#
# COMPACT_ATOMS: atom_id res chain seq x y z
N MET A 1 27.34 -36.01 9.90
CA MET A 1 26.74 -35.14 10.92
C MET A 1 25.25 -35.13 10.64
N PRO A 2 24.41 -35.78 11.45
CA PRO A 2 22.96 -35.87 11.16
C PRO A 2 22.37 -34.47 11.26
N LEU A 3 21.56 -34.12 10.26
CA LEU A 3 20.77 -32.90 10.25
C LEU A 3 19.82 -32.96 11.44
N ASP A 4 19.85 -31.91 12.24
CA ASP A 4 19.02 -31.74 13.43
C ASP A 4 17.54 -31.70 13.03
N GLU A 5 16.85 -32.83 13.12
CA GLU A 5 15.42 -33.00 12.85
C GLU A 5 14.50 -32.24 13.84
N SER A 6 15.08 -31.61 14.87
CA SER A 6 14.33 -30.88 15.90
C SER A 6 13.84 -29.49 15.47
N ALA A 7 14.26 -28.99 14.31
CA ALA A 7 13.90 -27.67 13.79
C ALA A 7 12.82 -27.70 12.70
N ALA A 8 12.28 -28.85 12.33
CA ALA A 8 11.05 -28.94 11.55
C ALA A 8 9.89 -28.45 12.44
N ALA A 9 9.69 -27.13 12.51
CA ALA A 9 8.47 -26.56 13.07
C ALA A 9 7.30 -27.33 12.47
N THR A 10 6.59 -28.11 13.27
CA THR A 10 5.46 -28.94 12.86
C THR A 10 4.47 -28.04 12.14
N LEU A 11 4.46 -28.15 10.81
CA LEU A 11 3.48 -27.46 9.96
C LEU A 11 2.08 -27.87 10.43
N PRO A 12 1.12 -26.97 10.56
CA PRO A 12 -0.19 -27.30 11.06
C PRO A 12 -0.83 -28.36 10.16
N GLN A 13 -1.24 -29.48 10.74
CA GLN A 13 -1.93 -30.55 10.02
C GLN A 13 -3.36 -30.13 9.62
N THR A 14 -3.94 -29.15 10.33
CA THR A 14 -5.28 -28.58 10.07
C THR A 14 -5.19 -27.08 9.84
N ALA A 15 -5.92 -26.58 8.85
CA ALA A 15 -5.95 -25.17 8.53
C ALA A 15 -6.73 -24.38 9.60
N GLN A 16 -6.11 -23.35 10.16
CA GLN A 16 -6.74 -22.45 11.12
C GLN A 16 -7.28 -21.20 10.37
N TRP A 17 -8.52 -21.29 9.90
CA TRP A 17 -9.10 -20.22 9.08
C TRP A 17 -9.52 -18.99 9.90
N ALA A 18 -9.95 -19.14 11.15
CA ALA A 18 -10.35 -18.01 12.01
C ALA A 18 -9.20 -16.98 12.20
N PRO A 19 -7.94 -17.38 12.51
CA PRO A 19 -6.79 -16.49 12.47
C PRO A 19 -6.59 -15.82 11.10
N VAL A 20 -6.72 -16.54 9.99
CA VAL A 20 -6.54 -15.99 8.63
C VAL A 20 -7.57 -14.88 8.36
N PHE A 21 -8.85 -15.10 8.68
CA PHE A 21 -9.90 -14.08 8.51
C PHE A 21 -9.70 -12.89 9.45
N SER A 22 -9.24 -13.13 10.69
CA SER A 22 -8.96 -12.03 11.62
C SER A 22 -7.81 -11.14 11.16
N LEU A 23 -6.78 -11.73 10.51
CA LEU A 23 -5.71 -10.99 9.87
C LEU A 23 -6.22 -10.22 8.63
N ALA A 24 -7.10 -10.83 7.82
CA ALA A 24 -7.71 -10.14 6.68
C ALA A 24 -8.53 -8.91 7.13
N LEU A 25 -9.29 -9.00 8.22
CA LEU A 25 -9.98 -7.86 8.80
C LEU A 25 -9.00 -6.78 9.27
N GLY A 26 -7.88 -7.17 9.89
CA GLY A 26 -6.79 -6.25 10.24
C GLY A 26 -6.23 -5.52 9.01
N VAL A 27 -6.05 -6.24 7.88
CA VAL A 27 -5.61 -5.63 6.60
C VAL A 27 -6.60 -4.60 6.08
N VAL A 28 -7.91 -4.87 6.17
CA VAL A 28 -8.93 -3.86 5.84
C VAL A 28 -8.72 -2.60 6.68
N GLY A 29 -8.49 -2.76 7.99
CA GLY A 29 -8.21 -1.65 8.88
C GLY A 29 -6.94 -0.88 8.53
N TYR A 30 -5.82 -1.57 8.26
CA TYR A 30 -4.55 -0.94 7.89
C TYR A 30 -4.65 -0.14 6.60
N VAL A 31 -5.14 -0.77 5.53
CA VAL A 31 -5.21 -0.14 4.20
C VAL A 31 -6.23 1.01 4.19
N SER A 32 -7.37 0.85 4.88
CA SER A 32 -8.32 1.95 5.03
C SER A 32 -7.71 3.13 5.78
N SER A 33 -7.01 2.87 6.90
CA SER A 33 -6.36 3.94 7.68
C SER A 33 -5.24 4.64 6.92
N GLU A 34 -4.54 3.93 6.03
CA GLU A 34 -3.51 4.47 5.15
C GLU A 34 -4.10 5.38 4.06
N MET A 35 -5.25 4.97 3.47
CA MET A 35 -5.88 5.68 2.35
C MET A 35 -6.76 6.87 2.77
N LEU A 36 -7.33 6.85 3.98
CA LEU A 36 -8.26 7.87 4.44
C LEU A 36 -7.75 9.31 4.37
N PRO A 37 -6.49 9.65 4.73
CA PRO A 37 -6.03 11.03 4.61
C PRO A 37 -6.17 11.59 3.20
N SER A 38 -5.96 10.78 2.16
CA SER A 38 -6.10 11.21 0.77
C SER A 38 -7.56 11.51 0.40
N SER A 39 -8.53 10.73 0.92
CA SER A 39 -9.96 10.95 0.66
C SER A 39 -10.58 12.04 1.54
N LEU A 40 -9.92 12.40 2.63
CA LEU A 40 -10.36 13.40 3.61
C LEU A 40 -9.42 14.63 3.65
N LEU A 41 -8.55 14.81 2.64
CA LEU A 41 -7.46 15.77 2.67
C LEU A 41 -7.95 17.19 2.91
N THR A 42 -8.90 17.66 2.09
CA THR A 42 -9.47 19.01 2.19
C THR A 42 -10.15 19.28 3.54
N PRO A 43 -11.05 18.43 4.08
CA PRO A 43 -11.64 18.69 5.38
C PRO A 43 -10.63 18.63 6.53
N ILE A 44 -9.58 17.79 6.45
CA ILE A 44 -8.50 17.79 7.44
C ILE A 44 -7.70 19.09 7.39
N ALA A 45 -7.32 19.56 6.20
CA ALA A 45 -6.56 20.78 5.99
C ALA A 45 -7.32 22.01 6.52
N ALA A 46 -8.61 22.13 6.13
CA ALA A 46 -9.46 23.24 6.56
C ALA A 46 -9.65 23.28 8.08
N ASP A 47 -9.94 22.17 8.72
CA ASP A 47 -10.24 22.11 10.14
C ASP A 47 -8.98 22.32 11.02
N LEU A 48 -7.82 21.77 10.61
CA LEU A 48 -6.54 21.95 11.30
C LEU A 48 -5.80 23.25 10.89
N ARG A 49 -6.36 24.04 9.96
CA ARG A 49 -5.82 25.32 9.44
C ARG A 49 -4.41 25.18 8.88
N VAL A 50 -4.19 24.16 8.06
CA VAL A 50 -2.92 23.90 7.36
C VAL A 50 -3.15 23.87 5.86
N SER A 51 -2.09 23.99 5.05
CA SER A 51 -2.22 23.79 3.60
C SER A 51 -2.54 22.32 3.27
N GLU A 52 -3.14 22.06 2.10
CA GLU A 52 -3.42 20.71 1.65
C GLU A 52 -2.12 19.93 1.40
N GLY A 53 -1.06 20.60 0.92
CA GLY A 53 0.26 20.02 0.82
C GLY A 53 0.81 19.57 2.17
N LEU A 54 0.64 20.37 3.20
CA LEU A 54 1.04 20.01 4.56
C LEU A 54 0.17 18.88 5.12
N ALA A 55 -1.15 18.92 4.91
CA ALA A 55 -2.04 17.82 5.31
C ALA A 55 -1.66 16.49 4.63
N GLY A 56 -1.22 16.52 3.37
CA GLY A 56 -0.70 15.36 2.63
C GLY A 56 0.55 14.73 3.25
N GLN A 57 1.33 15.48 4.05
CA GLN A 57 2.47 14.95 4.80
C GLN A 57 2.06 13.91 5.86
N ALA A 58 0.79 13.82 6.20
CA ALA A 58 0.25 12.74 7.02
C ALA A 58 0.47 11.35 6.35
N VAL A 59 0.36 11.27 5.01
CA VAL A 59 0.67 10.06 4.23
C VAL A 59 2.18 9.81 4.23
N THR A 60 2.98 10.85 3.95
CA THR A 60 4.45 10.79 3.98
C THR A 60 4.98 10.28 5.32
N THR A 61 4.47 10.81 6.43
CA THR A 61 4.88 10.41 7.79
C THR A 61 4.62 8.93 8.04
N THR A 62 3.42 8.44 7.70
CA THR A 62 3.07 7.02 7.84
C THR A 62 4.02 6.14 7.05
N ALA A 63 4.24 6.46 5.78
CA ALA A 63 5.06 5.65 4.89
C ALA A 63 6.54 5.64 5.29
N LEU A 64 7.09 6.79 5.71
CA LEU A 64 8.47 6.90 6.20
C LEU A 64 8.69 6.02 7.43
N VAL A 65 7.79 6.09 8.41
CA VAL A 65 7.89 5.28 9.62
C VAL A 65 7.70 3.80 9.29
N ALA A 66 6.76 3.45 8.40
CA ALA A 66 6.54 2.07 7.97
C ALA A 66 7.75 1.50 7.22
N MET A 67 8.43 2.30 6.39
CA MET A 67 9.68 1.93 5.73
C MET A 67 10.76 1.55 6.76
N VAL A 68 11.02 2.43 7.72
CA VAL A 68 12.01 2.17 8.78
C VAL A 68 11.61 0.94 9.58
N THR A 69 10.35 0.85 10.03
CA THR A 69 9.88 -0.28 10.82
C THR A 69 10.00 -1.59 10.06
N SER A 70 9.66 -1.64 8.77
CA SER A 70 9.72 -2.86 7.96
C SER A 70 11.14 -3.43 7.83
N LEU A 71 12.16 -2.57 7.84
CA LEU A 71 13.56 -2.99 7.79
C LEU A 71 14.07 -3.53 9.15
N PHE A 72 13.61 -2.92 10.24
CA PHE A 72 14.15 -3.22 11.57
C PHE A 72 13.31 -4.21 12.37
N VAL A 73 12.05 -4.41 12.05
CA VAL A 73 11.14 -5.25 12.85
C VAL A 73 11.60 -6.69 12.97
N SER A 74 12.18 -7.28 11.92
CA SER A 74 12.72 -8.65 11.94
C SER A 74 13.90 -8.81 12.91
N VAL A 75 14.66 -7.75 13.13
CA VAL A 75 15.78 -7.70 14.08
C VAL A 75 15.26 -7.48 15.50
N VAL A 76 14.39 -6.47 15.69
CA VAL A 76 13.87 -6.08 17.02
C VAL A 76 12.93 -7.14 17.58
N ALA A 77 12.00 -7.64 16.76
CA ALA A 77 11.03 -8.63 17.16
C ALA A 77 11.55 -10.09 17.04
N GLY A 78 12.81 -10.29 16.64
CA GLY A 78 13.38 -11.61 16.33
C GLY A 78 13.20 -12.66 17.43
N ARG A 79 13.20 -12.25 18.70
CA ARG A 79 13.08 -13.12 19.87
C ARG A 79 11.67 -13.19 20.49
N LEU A 80 10.73 -12.38 19.99
CA LEU A 80 9.39 -12.29 20.56
C LEU A 80 8.42 -13.29 19.91
N ASP A 81 7.44 -13.77 20.67
CA ASP A 81 6.32 -14.55 20.13
C ASP A 81 5.55 -13.70 19.11
N ARG A 82 5.36 -14.25 17.91
CA ARG A 82 4.73 -13.54 16.78
C ARG A 82 3.27 -13.15 17.04
N ARG A 83 2.58 -13.90 17.91
CA ARG A 83 1.24 -13.52 18.38
C ARG A 83 1.27 -12.16 19.08
N HIS A 84 2.16 -11.98 20.06
CA HIS A 84 2.24 -10.73 20.81
C HIS A 84 2.66 -9.55 19.92
N VAL A 85 3.57 -9.78 18.98
CA VAL A 85 4.03 -8.76 18.04
C VAL A 85 2.89 -8.31 17.11
N LEU A 86 2.11 -9.25 16.55
CA LEU A 86 0.94 -8.91 15.71
C LEU A 86 -0.15 -8.18 16.49
N LEU A 87 -0.46 -8.65 17.71
CA LEU A 87 -1.42 -7.97 18.57
C LEU A 87 -0.96 -6.54 18.92
N ALA A 88 0.33 -6.34 19.22
CA ALA A 88 0.89 -5.02 19.47
C ALA A 88 0.75 -4.11 18.23
N PHE A 89 1.00 -4.61 17.03
CA PHE A 89 0.81 -3.83 15.81
C PHE A 89 -0.66 -3.46 15.57
N THR A 90 -1.59 -4.38 15.79
CA THR A 90 -3.03 -4.07 15.66
C THR A 90 -3.51 -3.12 16.78
N ALA A 91 -2.92 -3.21 17.99
CA ALA A 91 -3.16 -2.23 19.05
C ALA A 91 -2.64 -0.84 18.68
N LEU A 92 -1.45 -0.73 18.07
CA LEU A 92 -0.92 0.53 17.54
C LEU A 92 -1.82 1.12 16.45
N LEU A 93 -2.36 0.30 15.55
CA LEU A 93 -3.36 0.72 14.55
C LEU A 93 -4.61 1.29 15.21
N THR A 94 -5.15 0.61 16.22
CA THR A 94 -6.33 1.07 16.96
C THR A 94 -6.04 2.40 17.68
N ALA A 95 -4.92 2.49 18.38
CA ALA A 95 -4.47 3.69 19.07
C ALA A 95 -4.24 4.87 18.09
N SER A 96 -3.68 4.59 16.91
CA SER A 96 -3.51 5.58 15.84
C SER A 96 -4.84 6.20 15.43
N ASN A 97 -5.85 5.37 15.13
CA ASN A 97 -7.14 5.87 14.68
C ASN A 97 -7.90 6.60 15.81
N LEU A 98 -7.78 6.14 17.06
CA LEU A 98 -8.31 6.88 18.21
C LEU A 98 -7.63 8.26 18.35
N LEU A 99 -6.30 8.29 18.31
CA LEU A 99 -5.56 9.54 18.42
C LEU A 99 -5.89 10.52 17.28
N ALA A 100 -6.07 10.00 16.05
CA ALA A 100 -6.51 10.81 14.91
C ALA A 100 -7.92 11.35 15.10
N ALA A 101 -8.87 10.55 15.61
CA ALA A 101 -10.24 10.96 15.87
C ALA A 101 -10.31 12.12 16.89
N PHE A 102 -9.40 12.18 17.85
CA PHE A 102 -9.33 13.22 18.86
C PHE A 102 -8.26 14.29 18.57
N ALA A 103 -7.68 14.31 17.35
CA ALA A 103 -6.63 15.26 17.02
C ALA A 103 -7.13 16.70 17.06
N ALA A 104 -6.63 17.48 18.05
CA ALA A 104 -6.92 18.88 18.20
C ALA A 104 -6.03 19.79 17.34
N ASN A 105 -4.91 19.27 16.87
CA ASN A 105 -3.91 19.98 16.08
C ASN A 105 -3.15 19.04 15.13
N TYR A 106 -2.43 19.63 14.18
CA TYR A 106 -1.67 18.88 13.18
C TYR A 106 -0.56 18.00 13.77
N PRO A 107 0.26 18.42 14.76
CA PRO A 107 1.25 17.53 15.39
C PRO A 107 0.64 16.29 16.03
N MET A 108 -0.54 16.39 16.63
CA MET A 108 -1.25 15.23 17.19
C MET A 108 -1.69 14.25 16.08
N LEU A 109 -2.16 14.77 14.96
CA LEU A 109 -2.45 13.96 13.77
C LEU A 109 -1.18 13.25 13.27
N LEU A 110 -0.03 13.94 13.17
CA LEU A 110 1.23 13.34 12.77
C LEU A 110 1.68 12.25 13.74
N THR A 111 1.50 12.45 15.05
CA THR A 111 1.79 11.40 16.05
C THR A 111 0.92 10.16 15.81
N ALA A 112 -0.36 10.34 15.50
CA ALA A 112 -1.22 9.24 15.11
C ALA A 112 -0.69 8.51 13.87
N ARG A 113 -0.17 9.24 12.88
CA ARG A 113 0.42 8.65 11.67
C ARG A 113 1.71 7.87 11.94
N VAL A 114 2.52 8.32 12.90
CA VAL A 114 3.69 7.56 13.38
C VAL A 114 3.26 6.21 13.97
N LEU A 115 2.23 6.17 14.82
CA LEU A 115 1.71 4.91 15.38
C LEU A 115 1.20 3.97 14.28
N LEU A 116 0.50 4.51 13.27
CA LEU A 116 0.06 3.73 12.11
C LEU A 116 1.26 3.15 11.37
N GLY A 117 2.27 3.95 11.08
CA GLY A 117 3.47 3.53 10.36
C GLY A 117 4.22 2.39 11.05
N LEU A 118 4.37 2.45 12.38
CA LEU A 118 4.96 1.38 13.19
C LEU A 118 4.17 0.06 13.02
N GLY A 119 2.84 0.12 13.16
CA GLY A 119 1.98 -1.04 13.00
C GLY A 119 2.00 -1.61 11.58
N LEU A 120 1.88 -0.74 10.58
CA LEU A 120 1.78 -1.10 9.15
C LEU A 120 3.07 -1.76 8.63
N GLY A 121 4.22 -1.14 8.88
CA GLY A 121 5.52 -1.68 8.45
C GLY A 121 5.82 -3.03 9.11
N GLY A 122 5.51 -3.17 10.40
CA GLY A 122 5.69 -4.40 11.15
C GLY A 122 4.76 -5.51 10.68
N PHE A 123 3.48 -5.22 10.51
CA PHE A 123 2.48 -6.19 10.07
C PHE A 123 2.81 -6.77 8.69
N TRP A 124 3.07 -5.92 7.69
CA TRP A 124 3.35 -6.39 6.33
C TRP A 124 4.64 -7.20 6.22
N SER A 125 5.66 -6.88 7.02
CA SER A 125 6.91 -7.65 7.06
C SER A 125 6.72 -9.08 7.55
N MET A 126 5.71 -9.31 8.39
CA MET A 126 5.49 -10.61 9.05
C MET A 126 4.31 -11.39 8.49
N SER A 127 3.39 -10.75 7.76
CA SER A 127 2.12 -11.33 7.35
C SER A 127 2.24 -12.65 6.58
N ALA A 128 3.15 -12.73 5.60
CA ALA A 128 3.38 -13.95 4.83
C ALA A 128 3.95 -15.09 5.70
N ALA A 129 4.94 -14.79 6.54
CA ALA A 129 5.59 -15.77 7.41
C ALA A 129 4.63 -16.33 8.47
N VAL A 130 3.76 -15.48 9.02
CA VAL A 130 2.70 -15.91 9.95
C VAL A 130 1.67 -16.77 9.23
N THR A 131 1.26 -16.41 8.03
CA THR A 131 0.29 -17.18 7.24
C THR A 131 0.76 -18.62 7.02
N MET A 132 2.04 -18.84 6.73
CA MET A 132 2.62 -20.19 6.56
C MET A 132 2.55 -21.06 7.82
N ARG A 133 2.35 -20.45 9.00
CA ARG A 133 2.19 -21.19 10.27
C ARG A 133 0.73 -21.45 10.65
N LEU A 134 -0.22 -20.83 9.96
CA LEU A 134 -1.64 -20.97 10.24
C LEU A 134 -2.31 -22.05 9.40
N VAL A 135 -1.71 -22.40 8.26
CA VAL A 135 -2.28 -23.36 7.32
C VAL A 135 -1.22 -24.29 6.74
N PRO A 136 -1.59 -25.52 6.33
CA PRO A 136 -0.71 -26.42 5.57
C PRO A 136 -0.17 -25.75 4.30
N THR A 137 1.03 -26.14 3.87
CA THR A 137 1.74 -25.53 2.73
C THR A 137 0.89 -25.42 1.45
N LEU A 138 0.09 -26.44 1.15
CA LEU A 138 -0.82 -26.44 0.00
C LEU A 138 -1.90 -25.38 0.06
N LEU A 139 -2.30 -24.93 1.26
CA LEU A 139 -3.33 -23.94 1.48
C LEU A 139 -2.80 -22.51 1.68
N VAL A 140 -1.47 -22.33 1.75
CA VAL A 140 -0.85 -21.01 1.91
C VAL A 140 -1.28 -20.02 0.81
N PRO A 141 -1.32 -20.38 -0.49
CA PRO A 141 -1.79 -19.45 -1.52
C PRO A 141 -3.23 -18.98 -1.27
N ARG A 142 -4.11 -19.89 -0.83
CA ARG A 142 -5.51 -19.56 -0.51
C ARG A 142 -5.62 -18.66 0.71
N ALA A 143 -4.84 -18.92 1.75
CA ALA A 143 -4.82 -18.08 2.96
C ALA A 143 -4.29 -16.67 2.65
N LEU A 144 -3.21 -16.56 1.87
CA LEU A 144 -2.70 -15.27 1.40
C LEU A 144 -3.73 -14.52 0.55
N SER A 145 -4.45 -15.22 -0.35
CA SER A 145 -5.52 -14.60 -1.14
C SER A 145 -6.63 -14.01 -0.28
N ILE A 146 -7.00 -14.65 0.84
CA ILE A 146 -7.97 -14.12 1.79
C ILE A 146 -7.43 -12.86 2.47
N ILE A 147 -6.18 -12.90 2.95
CA ILE A 147 -5.55 -11.76 3.63
C ILE A 147 -5.41 -10.57 2.65
N TYR A 148 -4.92 -10.81 1.44
CA TYR A 148 -4.83 -9.77 0.40
C TYR A 148 -6.19 -9.34 -0.14
N GLY A 149 -7.23 -10.18 -0.01
CA GLY A 149 -8.61 -9.80 -0.27
C GLY A 149 -9.06 -8.61 0.59
N GLY A 150 -8.53 -8.48 1.81
CA GLY A 150 -8.70 -7.30 2.64
C GLY A 150 -8.21 -6.00 1.99
N VAL A 151 -7.11 -6.06 1.23
CA VAL A 151 -6.62 -4.90 0.43
C VAL A 151 -7.65 -4.51 -0.62
N SER A 152 -8.20 -5.50 -1.34
CA SER A 152 -9.21 -5.25 -2.38
C SER A 152 -10.47 -4.61 -1.81
N VAL A 153 -10.97 -5.14 -0.68
CA VAL A 153 -12.12 -4.58 0.04
C VAL A 153 -11.84 -3.13 0.45
N ALA A 154 -10.68 -2.87 1.07
CA ALA A 154 -10.31 -1.53 1.48
C ALA A 154 -10.15 -0.58 0.27
N SER A 155 -9.55 -1.03 -0.82
CA SER A 155 -9.35 -0.21 -2.04
C SER A 155 -10.67 0.22 -2.69
N VAL A 156 -11.71 -0.62 -2.59
CA VAL A 156 -13.04 -0.28 -3.10
C VAL A 156 -13.80 0.64 -2.15
N LEU A 157 -13.72 0.38 -0.85
CA LEU A 157 -14.60 1.00 0.14
C LEU A 157 -13.98 2.21 0.84
N ALA A 158 -12.67 2.21 1.14
CA ALA A 158 -12.07 3.22 2.00
C ALA A 158 -12.18 4.65 1.43
N GLY A 159 -11.91 4.82 0.15
CA GLY A 159 -12.01 6.13 -0.52
C GLY A 159 -13.44 6.68 -0.52
N PRO A 160 -14.40 6.00 -1.18
CA PRO A 160 -15.77 6.48 -1.27
C PRO A 160 -16.46 6.54 0.09
N ALA A 161 -16.30 5.50 0.95
CA ALA A 161 -16.87 5.52 2.30
C ALA A 161 -16.26 6.64 3.16
N GLY A 162 -14.93 6.83 3.06
CA GLY A 162 -14.24 7.92 3.74
C GLY A 162 -14.76 9.29 3.33
N SER A 163 -14.93 9.53 2.02
CA SER A 163 -15.47 10.78 1.51
C SER A 163 -16.93 10.98 1.89
N ALA A 164 -17.81 9.98 1.68
CA ALA A 164 -19.24 10.07 1.98
C ALA A 164 -19.50 10.23 3.49
N LEU A 165 -18.90 9.36 4.32
CA LEU A 165 -19.04 9.45 5.78
C LEU A 165 -18.38 10.74 6.32
N GLY A 166 -17.26 11.16 5.72
CA GLY A 166 -16.60 12.42 6.07
C GLY A 166 -17.52 13.64 5.92
N GLY A 167 -18.41 13.63 4.91
CA GLY A 167 -19.45 14.63 4.73
C GLY A 167 -20.58 14.57 5.77
N LEU A 168 -20.87 13.39 6.32
CA LEU A 168 -21.98 13.16 7.25
C LEU A 168 -21.57 13.33 8.72
N ILE A 169 -20.46 12.71 9.13
CA ILE A 169 -20.00 12.63 10.54
C ILE A 169 -18.67 13.33 10.79
N GLY A 170 -18.16 14.03 9.76
CA GLY A 170 -16.84 14.67 9.79
C GLY A 170 -15.68 13.69 9.73
N TRP A 171 -14.49 14.16 9.38
CA TRP A 171 -13.29 13.34 9.24
C TRP A 171 -12.88 12.63 10.54
N ARG A 172 -13.08 13.28 11.70
CA ARG A 172 -12.83 12.66 13.02
C ARG A 172 -13.74 11.47 13.28
N GLY A 173 -15.02 11.57 12.93
CA GLY A 173 -15.99 10.50 13.05
C GLY A 173 -15.62 9.28 12.22
N VAL A 174 -15.03 9.49 11.02
CA VAL A 174 -14.55 8.39 10.16
C VAL A 174 -13.37 7.65 10.81
N PHE A 175 -12.41 8.37 11.40
CA PHE A 175 -11.32 7.73 12.15
C PHE A 175 -11.82 7.00 13.40
N LEU A 176 -12.83 7.52 14.08
CA LEU A 176 -13.45 6.83 15.22
C LEU A 176 -14.14 5.53 14.78
N ALA A 177 -14.86 5.54 13.67
CA ALA A 177 -15.47 4.33 13.11
C ALA A 177 -14.41 3.27 12.76
N LEU A 178 -13.28 3.68 12.16
CA LEU A 178 -12.15 2.78 11.92
C LEU A 178 -11.51 2.27 13.22
N ALA A 179 -11.42 3.09 14.25
CA ALA A 179 -10.91 2.65 15.55
C ALA A 179 -11.77 1.53 16.14
N VAL A 180 -13.11 1.61 16.02
CA VAL A 180 -14.03 0.58 16.44
C VAL A 180 -13.84 -0.70 15.62
N LEU A 181 -13.71 -0.61 14.29
CA LEU A 181 -13.42 -1.76 13.42
C LEU A 181 -12.10 -2.44 13.83
N ASN A 182 -11.05 -1.65 14.08
CA ASN A 182 -9.74 -2.16 14.44
C ASN A 182 -9.72 -2.76 15.85
N LEU A 183 -10.49 -2.22 16.76
CA LEU A 183 -10.69 -2.81 18.09
C LEU A 183 -11.38 -4.18 17.99
N ALA A 184 -12.39 -4.32 17.13
CA ALA A 184 -13.03 -5.61 16.85
C ALA A 184 -12.04 -6.60 16.22
N ALA A 185 -11.20 -6.16 15.28
CA ALA A 185 -10.14 -6.98 14.71
C ALA A 185 -9.12 -7.42 15.77
N LEU A 186 -8.70 -6.51 16.65
CA LEU A 186 -7.77 -6.79 17.76
C LEU A 186 -8.36 -7.81 18.73
N ALA A 187 -9.61 -7.64 19.13
CA ALA A 187 -10.31 -8.58 20.02
C ALA A 187 -10.43 -9.96 19.38
N TRP A 188 -10.79 -10.02 18.10
CA TRP A 188 -10.85 -11.28 17.35
C TRP A 188 -9.46 -11.93 17.23
N GLN A 189 -8.43 -11.19 16.83
CA GLN A 189 -7.05 -11.69 16.79
C GLN A 189 -6.58 -12.20 18.16
N PHE A 190 -6.88 -11.48 19.23
CA PHE A 190 -6.55 -11.90 20.60
C PHE A 190 -7.18 -13.25 20.95
N ALA A 191 -8.41 -13.49 20.53
CA ALA A 191 -9.13 -14.74 20.81
C ALA A 191 -8.63 -15.93 19.99
N VAL A 192 -8.22 -15.70 18.70
CA VAL A 192 -7.99 -16.82 17.76
C VAL A 192 -6.53 -17.04 17.39
N LEU A 193 -5.61 -16.06 17.54
CA LEU A 193 -4.22 -16.24 17.16
C LEU A 193 -3.51 -17.23 18.11
N PRO A 194 -2.90 -18.30 17.59
CA PRO A 194 -2.13 -19.22 18.40
C PRO A 194 -0.80 -18.60 18.84
N LYS A 195 -0.17 -19.17 19.88
CA LYS A 195 1.22 -18.86 20.22
C LYS A 195 2.14 -19.31 19.08
N MET A 196 3.07 -18.46 18.71
CA MET A 196 3.99 -18.70 17.58
C MET A 196 5.40 -18.34 17.99
N ALA A 197 6.25 -19.35 18.19
CA ALA A 197 7.65 -19.15 18.55
C ALA A 197 8.38 -18.21 17.57
N ALA A 198 9.41 -17.54 18.03
CA ALA A 198 10.21 -16.62 17.23
C ALA A 198 10.80 -17.29 15.97
N PHE A 199 10.88 -16.57 14.85
CA PHE A 199 11.71 -16.94 13.70
C PHE A 199 13.17 -16.55 13.97
N GLY A 200 14.13 -17.26 13.33
CA GLY A 200 15.53 -16.86 13.34
C GLY A 200 15.73 -15.43 12.79
N GLN A 201 16.84 -14.81 13.16
CA GLN A 201 17.14 -13.43 12.76
C GLN A 201 17.38 -13.31 11.26
N ALA A 202 16.68 -12.39 10.59
CA ALA A 202 17.02 -11.95 9.24
C ALA A 202 18.39 -11.23 9.26
N ARG A 203 19.24 -11.50 8.27
CA ARG A 203 20.58 -10.89 8.16
C ARG A 203 20.52 -9.69 7.20
N PHE A 204 20.91 -8.52 7.67
CA PHE A 204 21.04 -7.33 6.81
C PHE A 204 21.95 -7.53 5.58
N GLY A 205 22.98 -8.40 5.70
CA GLY A 205 23.89 -8.70 4.60
C GLY A 205 23.22 -9.21 3.33
N THR A 206 22.15 -10.00 3.47
CA THR A 206 21.39 -10.52 2.31
C THR A 206 20.68 -9.42 1.53
N LEU A 207 20.15 -8.40 2.21
CA LEU A 207 19.51 -7.26 1.56
C LEU A 207 20.49 -6.46 0.69
N LEU A 208 21.71 -6.23 1.21
CA LEU A 208 22.76 -5.56 0.45
C LEU A 208 23.23 -6.39 -0.75
N GLN A 209 23.31 -7.71 -0.61
CA GLN A 209 23.67 -8.60 -1.72
C GLN A 209 22.64 -8.56 -2.84
N LEU A 210 21.34 -8.56 -2.51
CA LEU A 210 20.26 -8.44 -3.49
C LEU A 210 20.36 -7.12 -4.29
N LEU A 211 20.62 -6.00 -3.60
CA LEU A 211 20.80 -4.70 -4.26
C LEU A 211 22.05 -4.59 -5.12
N ARG A 212 23.04 -5.48 -4.98
CA ARG A 212 24.19 -5.54 -5.89
C ARG A 212 23.84 -6.14 -7.25
N SER A 213 22.77 -6.92 -7.35
CA SER A 213 22.28 -7.49 -8.62
C SER A 213 21.68 -6.38 -9.50
N PRO A 214 22.22 -6.11 -10.71
CA PRO A 214 21.70 -5.06 -11.58
C PRO A 214 20.23 -5.25 -11.97
N PRO A 215 19.72 -6.46 -12.29
CA PRO A 215 18.31 -6.67 -12.59
C PRO A 215 17.40 -6.33 -11.41
N ILE A 216 17.76 -6.76 -10.19
CA ILE A 216 16.98 -6.48 -8.98
C ILE A 216 16.96 -4.98 -8.69
N ARG A 217 18.11 -4.31 -8.79
CA ARG A 217 18.21 -2.86 -8.58
C ARG A 217 17.36 -2.06 -9.57
N LEU A 218 17.41 -2.41 -10.85
CA LEU A 218 16.58 -1.76 -11.87
C LEU A 218 15.10 -2.06 -11.71
N GLY A 219 14.74 -3.30 -11.35
CA GLY A 219 13.37 -3.67 -11.02
C GLY A 219 12.85 -2.90 -9.79
N MET A 220 13.67 -2.78 -8.73
CA MET A 220 13.34 -1.97 -7.55
C MET A 220 13.12 -0.49 -7.91
N LEU A 221 13.99 0.08 -8.75
CA LEU A 221 13.81 1.46 -9.21
C LEU A 221 12.49 1.61 -9.98
N GLY A 222 12.17 0.70 -10.90
CA GLY A 222 10.90 0.73 -11.64
C GLY A 222 9.68 0.59 -10.74
N CYS A 223 9.74 -0.31 -9.75
CA CYS A 223 8.69 -0.48 -8.74
C CYS A 223 8.52 0.79 -7.91
N VAL A 224 9.60 1.36 -7.39
CA VAL A 224 9.59 2.62 -6.62
C VAL A 224 8.99 3.76 -7.44
N LEU A 225 9.43 3.95 -8.69
CA LEU A 225 8.89 4.99 -9.56
C LEU A 225 7.39 4.82 -9.85
N ALA A 226 6.91 3.59 -10.08
CA ALA A 226 5.50 3.33 -10.31
C ALA A 226 4.64 3.70 -9.10
N PHE A 227 5.05 3.29 -7.90
CA PHE A 227 4.34 3.66 -6.67
C PHE A 227 4.49 5.15 -6.34
N PHE A 228 5.66 5.76 -6.57
CA PHE A 228 5.88 7.19 -6.42
C PHE A 228 4.87 8.00 -7.25
N GLY A 229 4.79 7.74 -8.56
CA GLY A 229 3.86 8.46 -9.43
C GLY A 229 2.41 8.25 -9.02
N ASN A 230 2.04 7.03 -8.57
CA ASN A 230 0.70 6.77 -8.06
C ASN A 230 0.38 7.61 -6.81
N PHE A 231 1.27 7.68 -5.83
CA PHE A 231 1.00 8.42 -4.59
C PHE A 231 1.12 9.93 -4.76
N ALA A 232 1.95 10.42 -5.69
CA ALA A 232 1.95 11.84 -6.09
C ALA A 232 0.61 12.25 -6.71
N PHE A 233 -0.02 11.36 -7.50
CA PHE A 233 -1.35 11.56 -8.08
C PHE A 233 -2.46 11.38 -7.04
N PHE A 234 -2.54 10.20 -6.41
CA PHE A 234 -3.70 9.77 -5.62
C PHE A 234 -3.89 10.60 -4.36
N THR A 235 -2.81 11.03 -3.71
CA THR A 235 -2.88 11.85 -2.49
C THR A 235 -3.58 13.18 -2.73
N TYR A 236 -3.38 13.78 -3.92
CA TYR A 236 -3.92 15.10 -4.28
C TYR A 236 -5.09 15.02 -5.26
N LEU A 237 -5.66 13.83 -5.47
CA LEU A 237 -6.81 13.62 -6.36
C LEU A 237 -8.04 14.38 -5.86
N ARG A 238 -8.34 14.35 -4.57
CA ARG A 238 -9.51 15.03 -4.01
C ARG A 238 -9.46 16.54 -4.20
N PRO A 239 -8.40 17.28 -3.79
CA PRO A 239 -8.30 18.72 -4.07
C PRO A 239 -8.43 19.05 -5.56
N PHE A 240 -7.82 18.23 -6.43
CA PHE A 240 -7.98 18.43 -7.88
C PHE A 240 -9.44 18.32 -8.31
N LEU A 241 -10.19 17.33 -7.84
CA LEU A 241 -11.59 17.14 -8.15
C LEU A 241 -12.46 18.30 -7.64
N GLU A 242 -12.16 18.84 -6.47
CA GLU A 242 -12.89 19.95 -5.87
C GLU A 242 -12.54 21.29 -6.54
N ASP A 243 -11.27 21.58 -6.81
CA ASP A 243 -10.78 22.88 -7.33
C ASP A 243 -10.89 22.98 -8.86
N VAL A 244 -10.54 21.92 -9.60
CA VAL A 244 -10.43 21.93 -11.06
C VAL A 244 -11.70 21.37 -11.70
N THR A 245 -12.14 20.19 -11.26
CA THR A 245 -13.35 19.54 -11.79
C THR A 245 -14.62 20.15 -11.19
N ARG A 246 -14.53 20.77 -10.03
CA ARG A 246 -15.61 21.46 -9.29
C ARG A 246 -16.78 20.54 -8.95
N VAL A 247 -16.46 19.33 -8.48
CA VAL A 247 -17.48 18.37 -8.03
C VAL A 247 -17.69 18.46 -6.53
N ASP A 248 -18.91 18.12 -6.10
CA ASP A 248 -19.27 17.98 -4.70
C ASP A 248 -18.73 16.67 -4.08
N VAL A 249 -19.01 16.47 -2.80
CA VAL A 249 -18.60 15.27 -2.04
C VAL A 249 -19.11 13.98 -2.67
N ASN A 250 -20.31 14.00 -3.27
CA ASN A 250 -20.88 12.84 -3.96
C ASN A 250 -20.09 12.52 -5.21
N GLY A 251 -19.74 13.55 -6.00
CA GLY A 251 -18.90 13.40 -7.20
C GLY A 251 -17.52 12.84 -6.87
N VAL A 252 -16.88 13.34 -5.80
CA VAL A 252 -15.61 12.79 -5.30
C VAL A 252 -15.77 11.31 -4.92
N SER A 253 -16.83 10.97 -4.17
CA SER A 253 -17.11 9.59 -3.77
C SER A 253 -17.31 8.65 -4.95
N MET A 254 -18.04 9.11 -5.99
CA MET A 254 -18.25 8.34 -7.23
C MET A 254 -16.94 8.08 -7.98
N VAL A 255 -16.06 9.08 -8.09
CA VAL A 255 -14.76 8.94 -8.76
C VAL A 255 -13.85 7.97 -7.99
N LEU A 256 -13.82 8.07 -6.66
CA LEU A 256 -13.04 7.15 -5.82
C LEU A 256 -13.59 5.71 -5.86
N LEU A 257 -14.92 5.54 -5.95
CA LEU A 257 -15.55 4.24 -6.18
C LEU A 257 -15.16 3.65 -7.54
N ALA A 258 -15.23 4.46 -8.60
CA ALA A 258 -14.81 4.05 -9.95
C ALA A 258 -13.33 3.62 -9.96
N PHE A 259 -12.45 4.38 -9.28
CA PHE A 259 -11.04 4.00 -9.07
C PHE A 259 -10.92 2.65 -8.37
N GLY A 260 -11.60 2.44 -7.24
CA GLY A 260 -11.53 1.22 -6.45
C GLY A 260 -12.01 -0.02 -7.22
N LEU A 261 -13.17 0.07 -7.89
CA LEU A 261 -13.71 -1.01 -8.72
C LEU A 261 -12.79 -1.35 -9.89
N ALA A 262 -12.26 -0.34 -10.57
CA ALA A 262 -11.31 -0.52 -11.66
C ALA A 262 -9.98 -1.13 -11.15
N ASN A 263 -9.49 -0.74 -9.97
CA ASN A 263 -8.29 -1.30 -9.35
C ASN A 263 -8.45 -2.80 -9.06
N VAL A 264 -9.58 -3.22 -8.48
CA VAL A 264 -9.88 -4.64 -8.26
C VAL A 264 -9.97 -5.39 -9.58
N SER A 265 -10.62 -4.81 -10.59
CA SER A 265 -10.69 -5.40 -11.93
C SER A 265 -9.28 -5.56 -12.53
N GLY A 266 -8.42 -4.54 -12.44
CA GLY A 266 -7.03 -4.59 -12.88
C GLY A 266 -6.23 -5.69 -12.17
N THR A 267 -6.40 -5.83 -10.85
CA THR A 267 -5.79 -6.91 -10.06
C THR A 267 -6.26 -8.29 -10.54
N PHE A 268 -7.57 -8.46 -10.78
CA PHE A 268 -8.15 -9.71 -11.26
C PHE A 268 -7.60 -10.11 -12.66
N PHE A 269 -7.55 -9.17 -13.59
CA PHE A 269 -7.06 -9.42 -14.94
C PHE A 269 -5.52 -9.45 -15.05
N SER A 270 -4.80 -9.05 -14.01
CA SER A 270 -3.33 -8.97 -14.02
C SER A 270 -2.66 -10.28 -14.40
N GLY A 271 -3.15 -11.42 -13.89
CA GLY A 271 -2.61 -12.73 -14.21
C GLY A 271 -2.67 -13.06 -15.71
N ALA A 272 -3.79 -12.78 -16.36
CA ALA A 272 -3.95 -12.99 -17.81
C ALA A 272 -3.07 -12.05 -18.64
N LEU A 273 -2.92 -10.81 -18.22
CA LEU A 273 -2.04 -9.83 -18.88
C LEU A 273 -0.57 -10.21 -18.75
N ILE A 274 -0.14 -10.64 -17.56
CA ILE A 274 1.23 -11.11 -17.29
C ILE A 274 1.55 -12.38 -18.09
N ALA A 275 0.60 -13.34 -18.15
CA ALA A 275 0.77 -14.56 -18.91
C ALA A 275 0.94 -14.29 -20.43
N ARG A 276 0.28 -13.24 -20.93
CA ARG A 276 0.40 -12.84 -22.35
C ARG A 276 1.74 -12.17 -22.63
N SER A 277 2.19 -11.25 -21.80
CA SER A 277 3.51 -10.63 -21.82
C SER A 277 3.79 -9.85 -20.56
N HIS A 278 4.64 -10.39 -19.69
CA HIS A 278 5.00 -9.75 -18.43
C HIS A 278 5.65 -8.38 -18.63
N ILE A 279 6.64 -8.30 -19.53
CA ILE A 279 7.34 -7.04 -19.84
C ILE A 279 6.40 -6.00 -20.46
N ALA A 280 5.50 -6.41 -21.33
CA ALA A 280 4.51 -5.49 -21.90
C ALA A 280 3.58 -4.94 -20.81
N THR A 281 3.12 -5.78 -19.88
CA THR A 281 2.28 -5.34 -18.76
C THR A 281 3.01 -4.33 -17.88
N LEU A 282 4.28 -4.61 -17.52
CA LEU A 282 5.13 -3.69 -16.74
C LEU A 282 5.38 -2.34 -17.45
N ALA A 283 5.42 -2.31 -18.78
CA ALA A 283 5.67 -1.10 -19.55
C ALA A 283 4.39 -0.33 -19.89
N LEU A 284 3.34 -1.02 -20.33
CA LEU A 284 2.12 -0.39 -20.84
C LEU A 284 1.26 0.19 -19.71
N ALA A 285 1.23 -0.44 -18.52
CA ALA A 285 0.44 0.09 -17.42
C ALA A 285 0.90 1.51 -17.02
N PRO A 286 2.19 1.78 -16.71
CA PRO A 286 2.63 3.14 -16.42
C PRO A 286 2.54 4.08 -17.63
N LEU A 287 2.71 3.59 -18.87
CA LEU A 287 2.51 4.43 -20.06
C LEU A 287 1.06 4.91 -20.18
N THR A 288 0.09 4.01 -19.99
CA THR A 288 -1.34 4.35 -19.98
C THR A 288 -1.67 5.34 -18.86
N MET A 289 -1.08 5.14 -17.67
CA MET A 289 -1.23 6.08 -16.54
C MET A 289 -0.66 7.46 -16.87
N ALA A 290 0.50 7.54 -17.54
CA ALA A 290 1.07 8.80 -17.98
C ALA A 290 0.17 9.55 -18.96
N CYS A 291 -0.36 8.83 -19.97
CA CYS A 291 -1.30 9.40 -20.93
C CYS A 291 -2.60 9.87 -20.23
N ALA A 292 -3.12 9.06 -19.30
CA ALA A 292 -4.29 9.44 -18.52
C ALA A 292 -4.06 10.71 -17.71
N ALA A 293 -2.91 10.84 -17.02
CA ALA A 293 -2.57 12.05 -16.28
C ALA A 293 -2.45 13.29 -17.18
N ALA A 294 -1.83 13.16 -18.35
CA ALA A 294 -1.76 14.25 -19.32
C ALA A 294 -3.17 14.67 -19.80
N CYS A 295 -4.04 13.71 -20.08
CA CYS A 295 -5.45 13.98 -20.42
C CYS A 295 -6.23 14.62 -19.26
N MET A 296 -5.98 14.22 -18.01
CA MET A 296 -6.60 14.84 -16.83
C MET A 296 -6.19 16.31 -16.68
N VAL A 297 -4.93 16.65 -16.97
CA VAL A 297 -4.46 18.05 -16.97
C VAL A 297 -5.15 18.86 -18.07
N ALA A 298 -5.36 18.28 -19.27
CA ALA A 298 -5.98 18.96 -20.39
C ALA A 298 -7.51 19.09 -20.27
N PHE A 299 -8.18 18.07 -19.72
CA PHE A 299 -9.64 17.97 -19.71
C PHE A 299 -10.23 17.88 -18.29
N GLY A 300 -9.48 18.28 -17.28
CA GLY A 300 -9.81 18.09 -15.85
C GLY A 300 -11.12 18.74 -15.41
N ALA A 301 -11.60 19.78 -16.12
CA ALA A 301 -12.90 20.41 -15.85
C ALA A 301 -14.11 19.56 -16.26
N ASN A 302 -13.92 18.50 -17.06
CA ASN A 302 -15.00 17.64 -17.56
C ASN A 302 -15.15 16.42 -16.64
N PHE A 303 -16.19 16.40 -15.80
CA PHE A 303 -16.41 15.34 -14.80
C PHE A 303 -16.49 13.92 -15.40
N PRO A 304 -17.30 13.62 -16.45
CA PRO A 304 -17.33 12.29 -17.05
C PRO A 304 -15.97 11.82 -17.56
N VAL A 305 -15.20 12.72 -18.18
CA VAL A 305 -13.84 12.42 -18.65
C VAL A 305 -12.91 12.12 -17.49
N MET A 306 -12.97 12.93 -16.42
CA MET A 306 -12.18 12.70 -15.19
C MET A 306 -12.50 11.35 -14.58
N ALA A 307 -13.76 11.01 -14.39
CA ALA A 307 -14.17 9.73 -13.82
C ALA A 307 -13.65 8.54 -14.65
N ALA A 308 -13.75 8.61 -15.97
CA ALA A 308 -13.22 7.58 -16.86
C ALA A 308 -11.70 7.46 -16.79
N LEU A 309 -10.96 8.57 -16.80
CA LEU A 309 -9.50 8.58 -16.72
C LEU A 309 -8.99 8.08 -15.36
N VAL A 310 -9.66 8.42 -14.26
CA VAL A 310 -9.34 7.91 -12.92
C VAL A 310 -9.64 6.41 -12.83
N ALA A 311 -10.71 5.92 -13.47
CA ALA A 311 -10.97 4.47 -13.57
C ALA A 311 -9.86 3.75 -14.37
N VAL A 312 -9.42 4.32 -15.51
CA VAL A 312 -8.28 3.77 -16.28
C VAL A 312 -7.01 3.74 -15.43
N TRP A 313 -6.73 4.80 -14.67
CA TRP A 313 -5.61 4.83 -13.73
C TRP A 313 -5.74 3.73 -12.68
N GLY A 314 -6.92 3.59 -12.07
CA GLY A 314 -7.21 2.55 -11.08
C GLY A 314 -6.97 1.14 -11.62
N PHE A 315 -7.47 0.85 -12.83
CA PHE A 315 -7.24 -0.44 -13.49
C PHE A 315 -5.74 -0.74 -13.67
N CYS A 316 -5.00 0.21 -14.22
CA CYS A 316 -3.55 0.06 -14.41
C CYS A 316 -2.84 -0.12 -13.06
N MET A 317 -3.20 0.67 -12.04
CA MET A 317 -2.61 0.53 -10.71
C MET A 317 -2.92 -0.82 -10.06
N GLY A 318 -4.07 -1.43 -10.34
CA GLY A 318 -4.39 -2.79 -9.89
C GLY A 318 -3.42 -3.86 -10.44
N THR A 319 -2.87 -3.65 -11.65
CA THR A 319 -1.90 -4.58 -12.25
C THR A 319 -0.50 -4.43 -11.68
N VAL A 320 -0.12 -3.25 -11.21
CA VAL A 320 1.26 -2.89 -10.82
C VAL A 320 1.82 -3.76 -9.69
N PRO A 321 1.13 -3.93 -8.52
CA PRO A 321 1.65 -4.75 -7.43
C PRO A 321 1.87 -6.21 -7.83
N VAL A 322 0.94 -6.78 -8.60
CA VAL A 322 1.02 -8.19 -9.05
C VAL A 322 2.19 -8.37 -10.01
N SER A 323 2.32 -7.47 -10.99
CA SER A 323 3.40 -7.54 -12.00
C SER A 323 4.78 -7.43 -11.35
N TRP A 324 5.00 -6.45 -10.44
CA TRP A 324 6.28 -6.32 -9.76
C TRP A 324 6.55 -7.48 -8.80
N THR A 325 5.53 -8.00 -8.09
CA THR A 325 5.70 -9.17 -7.23
C THR A 325 6.14 -10.38 -8.04
N THR A 326 5.49 -10.64 -9.17
CA THR A 326 5.85 -11.73 -10.08
C THR A 326 7.28 -11.56 -10.61
N TRP A 327 7.68 -10.32 -10.98
CA TRP A 327 9.04 -10.04 -11.42
C TRP A 327 10.08 -10.43 -10.35
N PHE A 328 9.90 -9.95 -9.13
CA PHE A 328 10.85 -10.22 -8.04
C PHE A 328 10.89 -11.68 -7.62
N THR A 329 9.76 -12.39 -7.65
CA THR A 329 9.71 -13.83 -7.36
C THR A 329 10.54 -14.62 -8.37
N HIS A 330 10.50 -14.24 -9.63
CA HIS A 330 11.33 -14.90 -10.65
C HIS A 330 12.82 -14.56 -10.51
N MET A 331 13.16 -13.34 -10.12
CA MET A 331 14.57 -12.90 -10.03
C MET A 331 15.28 -13.35 -8.74
N ALA A 332 14.56 -13.60 -7.65
CA ALA A 332 15.12 -13.91 -6.33
C ALA A 332 14.37 -15.06 -5.65
N THR A 333 14.22 -16.19 -6.34
CA THR A 333 13.44 -17.34 -5.85
C THR A 333 13.98 -17.92 -4.53
N ARG A 334 15.31 -17.94 -4.35
CA ARG A 334 15.96 -18.46 -3.14
C ARG A 334 15.89 -17.47 -1.95
N GLU A 335 15.83 -16.17 -2.24
CA GLU A 335 15.82 -15.08 -1.26
C GLU A 335 14.45 -14.37 -1.18
N ALA A 336 13.35 -15.09 -1.48
CA ALA A 336 12.01 -14.53 -1.62
C ALA A 336 11.54 -13.73 -0.38
N GLU A 337 11.90 -14.16 0.84
CA GLU A 337 11.55 -13.45 2.07
C GLU A 337 12.29 -12.11 2.19
N SER A 338 13.62 -12.13 1.97
CA SER A 338 14.44 -10.91 1.99
C SER A 338 14.04 -9.94 0.87
N MET A 339 13.69 -10.47 -0.31
CA MET A 339 13.20 -9.68 -1.44
C MET A 339 11.84 -9.06 -1.13
N GLY A 340 10.96 -9.79 -0.42
CA GLY A 340 9.68 -9.29 0.07
C GLY A 340 9.85 -8.07 0.98
N GLY A 341 10.73 -8.16 1.97
CA GLY A 341 11.05 -7.05 2.88
C GLY A 341 11.62 -5.82 2.14
N LEU A 342 12.57 -6.06 1.23
CA LEU A 342 13.16 -5.01 0.40
C LEU A 342 12.10 -4.31 -0.47
N ARG A 343 11.19 -5.08 -1.06
CA ARG A 343 10.07 -4.54 -1.85
C ARG A 343 9.13 -3.69 -1.01
N VAL A 344 8.77 -4.13 0.20
CA VAL A 344 7.94 -3.34 1.12
C VAL A 344 8.62 -2.01 1.44
N ALA A 345 9.91 -2.05 1.82
CA ALA A 345 10.67 -0.84 2.09
C ALA A 345 10.73 0.11 0.88
N GLY A 346 10.93 -0.43 -0.33
CA GLY A 346 10.92 0.33 -1.57
C GLY A 346 9.56 0.98 -1.87
N ILE A 347 8.46 0.27 -1.66
CA ILE A 347 7.10 0.80 -1.82
C ILE A 347 6.86 1.92 -0.81
N GLN A 348 7.24 1.75 0.45
CA GLN A 348 7.04 2.78 1.47
C GLN A 348 7.92 4.02 1.21
N LEU A 349 9.13 3.85 0.67
CA LEU A 349 9.96 4.95 0.17
C LEU A 349 9.25 5.70 -0.96
N ALA A 350 8.63 4.97 -1.88
CA ALA A 350 7.88 5.55 -3.00
C ALA A 350 6.65 6.33 -2.51
N ILE A 351 5.90 5.79 -1.55
CA ILE A 351 4.77 6.48 -0.92
C ILE A 351 5.23 7.77 -0.24
N THR A 352 6.28 7.67 0.59
CA THR A 352 6.89 8.82 1.28
C THR A 352 7.28 9.92 0.31
N SER A 353 8.07 9.57 -0.70
CA SER A 353 8.58 10.55 -1.67
C SER A 353 7.49 11.08 -2.60
N GLY A 354 6.55 10.21 -3.04
CA GLY A 354 5.45 10.60 -3.93
C GLY A 354 4.47 11.57 -3.26
N ALA A 355 3.98 11.22 -2.08
CA ALA A 355 3.08 12.09 -1.31
C ALA A 355 3.79 13.38 -0.86
N GLY A 356 5.05 13.27 -0.39
CA GLY A 356 5.83 14.40 0.10
C GLY A 356 6.14 15.42 -0.98
N LEU A 357 6.75 14.97 -2.09
CA LEU A 357 7.08 15.86 -3.22
C LEU A 357 5.83 16.33 -3.96
N GLY A 358 4.78 15.49 -4.04
CA GLY A 358 3.48 15.89 -4.55
C GLY A 358 2.91 17.08 -3.79
N GLY A 359 3.04 17.09 -2.44
CA GLY A 359 2.60 18.20 -1.60
C GLY A 359 3.36 19.49 -1.84
N LEU A 360 4.69 19.40 -1.95
CA LEU A 360 5.52 20.56 -2.28
C LEU A 360 5.16 21.15 -3.66
N LEU A 361 4.90 20.29 -4.64
CA LEU A 361 4.46 20.72 -5.97
C LEU A 361 3.08 21.35 -5.92
N PHE A 362 2.16 20.78 -5.13
CA PHE A 362 0.81 21.30 -4.93
C PHE A 362 0.86 22.71 -4.35
N ASP A 363 1.58 22.91 -3.23
CA ASP A 363 1.69 24.20 -2.55
C ASP A 363 2.40 25.25 -3.43
N TRP A 364 3.36 24.83 -4.30
CA TRP A 364 4.13 25.76 -5.13
C TRP A 364 3.44 26.14 -6.45
N ARG A 365 2.76 25.20 -7.11
CA ARG A 365 2.23 25.36 -8.48
C ARG A 365 0.74 25.04 -8.60
N GLY A 366 0.06 24.73 -7.47
CA GLY A 366 -1.36 24.42 -7.43
C GLY A 366 -1.72 22.96 -7.82
N PRO A 367 -3.03 22.66 -7.93
CA PRO A 367 -3.55 21.29 -8.01
C PRO A 367 -3.15 20.52 -9.27
N LEU A 368 -2.76 21.18 -10.35
CA LEU A 368 -2.30 20.53 -11.59
C LEU A 368 -0.89 19.94 -11.48
N ALA A 369 -0.04 20.51 -10.63
CA ALA A 369 1.39 20.18 -10.58
C ALA A 369 1.69 18.74 -10.16
N PRO A 370 1.03 18.14 -9.16
CA PRO A 370 1.22 16.72 -8.83
C PRO A 370 0.86 15.77 -9.99
N PHE A 371 -0.15 16.13 -10.80
CA PHE A 371 -0.59 15.34 -11.96
C PHE A 371 0.45 15.37 -13.10
N VAL A 372 1.01 16.54 -13.38
CA VAL A 372 2.14 16.69 -14.33
C VAL A 372 3.34 15.90 -13.84
N GLY A 373 3.68 16.01 -12.55
CA GLY A 373 4.77 15.23 -11.94
C GLY A 373 4.54 13.73 -12.06
N ALA A 374 3.33 13.27 -11.76
CA ALA A 374 2.96 11.86 -11.88
C ALA A 374 3.07 11.37 -13.35
N ALA A 375 2.62 12.17 -14.33
CA ALA A 375 2.75 11.84 -15.76
C ALA A 375 4.21 11.62 -16.15
N ILE A 376 5.11 12.54 -15.76
CA ILE A 376 6.55 12.45 -16.05
C ILE A 376 7.14 11.19 -15.42
N ILE A 377 6.85 10.91 -14.16
CA ILE A 377 7.38 9.73 -13.45
C ILE A 377 6.87 8.43 -14.08
N MET A 378 5.62 8.37 -14.48
CA MET A 378 5.05 7.19 -15.15
C MET A 378 5.69 6.97 -16.53
N LEU A 379 5.98 8.03 -17.29
CA LEU A 379 6.75 7.93 -18.55
C LEU A 379 8.16 7.40 -18.29
N LEU A 380 8.86 7.92 -17.28
CA LEU A 380 10.18 7.43 -16.90
C LEU A 380 10.15 5.96 -16.48
N THR A 381 9.11 5.54 -15.76
CA THR A 381 8.91 4.14 -15.37
C THR A 381 8.75 3.23 -16.59
N SER A 382 7.90 3.62 -17.54
CA SER A 382 7.70 2.87 -18.78
C SER A 382 8.99 2.80 -19.61
N ALA A 383 9.69 3.93 -19.76
CA ALA A 383 10.98 4.01 -20.46
C ALA A 383 12.03 3.09 -19.81
N LEU A 384 12.14 3.09 -18.47
CA LEU A 384 13.04 2.20 -17.74
C LEU A 384 12.77 0.73 -18.08
N VAL A 385 11.49 0.31 -18.07
CA VAL A 385 11.10 -1.06 -18.37
C VAL A 385 11.48 -1.42 -19.83
N ILE A 386 11.12 -0.58 -20.77
CA ILE A 386 11.34 -0.84 -22.21
C ILE A 386 12.85 -0.91 -22.54
N PHE A 387 13.62 0.06 -22.06
CA PHE A 387 15.02 0.21 -22.51
C PHE A 387 16.03 -0.55 -21.64
N ARG A 388 15.69 -0.87 -20.39
CA ARG A 388 16.66 -1.48 -19.46
C ARG A 388 16.26 -2.88 -18.97
N LEU A 389 14.98 -3.14 -18.69
CA LEU A 389 14.54 -4.45 -18.17
C LEU A 389 14.26 -5.45 -19.30
N ARG A 390 13.66 -5.03 -20.42
CA ARG A 390 13.38 -5.91 -21.56
C ARG A 390 14.63 -6.61 -22.11
N PRO A 391 15.77 -5.92 -22.35
CA PRO A 391 16.98 -6.58 -22.82
C PRO A 391 17.56 -7.60 -21.83
N GLN A 392 17.36 -7.40 -20.52
CA GLN A 392 17.86 -8.32 -19.49
C GLN A 392 17.01 -9.59 -19.37
N ALA A 393 15.69 -9.45 -19.50
CA ALA A 393 14.77 -10.59 -19.51
C ALA A 393 15.02 -11.51 -20.72
N GLN A 394 15.37 -10.96 -21.89
CA GLN A 394 15.71 -11.73 -23.10
C GLN A 394 17.06 -12.46 -23.01
N LYS A 395 17.98 -12.02 -22.15
CA LYS A 395 19.28 -12.68 -21.94
C LYS A 395 19.21 -13.78 -20.88
N ALA A 396 18.15 -13.80 -20.07
CA ALA A 396 17.94 -14.76 -18.98
C ALA A 396 16.98 -15.91 -19.37
N ALA A 397 16.28 -15.78 -20.50
CA ALA A 397 15.43 -16.80 -21.12
C ALA A 397 16.20 -17.58 -22.19
#